data_f94ea938079a550b72d25727a709b113
#
_entry.id   f94ea938079a550b72d25727a709b113
#
_cell.length_a   1.000
_cell.length_b   1.000
_cell.length_c   1.000
_cell.angle_alpha   90.00
_cell.angle_beta   90.00
_cell.angle_gamma   90.00
#
_symmetry.space_group_name_H-M   'P 1'
#
loop_
_entity.id
_entity.type
_entity.pdbx_description
1 polymer ?
#
loop_
_entity_poly.entity_id
_entity_poly.type
_entity_poly.pdbx_seq_one_letter_code
_entity_poly.pdbx_strand_id
1 'polypeptide(L)'
;EIVSSDVSTIIDTHTGQFTIWRLADNPNILIFDFPSLTEQGRSFNRITQLIEQFNEPYKRVMGNAEFVKYMDAMRRTYANFAFGHDVLASEFVLFFNLADRDKIELFPEEIALRDFLIEQGVIRIWRGIYQTVQGNVVVLSVPQVQERRENEPPINAFARRAIIMHEVAHGEFYTNKYYADYCRKFWSSKLSEEQRGHFKHFLSNYNYTLNVDELLVNEMQAYLMFTPDPASFSAAKLGVSQTELDSMHDAFVNGRPPTHLPMFSKEGIRK
;
A
#
# COMPACT_ATOMS: atom_id res chain seq x y z
N GLU A 1 -20.60 6.84 -4.54
CA GLU A 1 -20.15 8.11 -5.17
C GLU A 1 -18.66 8.28 -4.94
N ILE A 2 -17.93 8.77 -5.98
CA ILE A 2 -16.51 9.09 -5.87
C ILE A 2 -16.37 10.59 -5.68
N VAL A 3 -15.63 11.01 -4.65
CA VAL A 3 -15.36 12.41 -4.32
C VAL A 3 -13.95 12.78 -4.77
N SER A 4 -13.79 13.85 -5.57
CA SER A 4 -12.45 14.34 -5.95
C SER A 4 -11.92 15.28 -4.86
N SER A 5 -10.69 15.06 -4.39
CA SER A 5 -10.06 15.89 -3.36
C SER A 5 -8.53 15.82 -3.40
N ASP A 6 -7.87 16.80 -2.80
CA ASP A 6 -6.43 16.75 -2.56
C ASP A 6 -6.07 15.90 -1.33
N VAL A 7 -4.82 15.50 -1.25
CA VAL A 7 -4.36 14.59 -0.20
C VAL A 7 -4.48 15.19 1.21
N SER A 8 -4.25 16.50 1.37
CA SER A 8 -4.32 17.15 2.68
C SER A 8 -5.76 17.14 3.20
N THR A 9 -6.72 17.46 2.34
CA THR A 9 -8.14 17.40 2.67
C THR A 9 -8.57 15.97 3.05
N ILE A 10 -8.11 14.96 2.31
CA ILE A 10 -8.42 13.54 2.63
C ILE A 10 -7.85 13.16 4.00
N ILE A 11 -6.62 13.56 4.32
CA ILE A 11 -5.99 13.31 5.62
C ILE A 11 -6.85 13.87 6.76
N ASP A 12 -7.33 15.10 6.63
CA ASP A 12 -8.02 15.82 7.68
C ASP A 12 -9.54 15.50 7.75
N THR A 13 -10.08 14.76 6.76
CA THR A 13 -11.50 14.41 6.72
C THR A 13 -11.79 13.13 7.48
N HIS A 14 -12.77 13.16 8.37
CA HIS A 14 -13.26 12.04 9.18
C HIS A 14 -14.78 11.94 9.06
N THR A 15 -15.27 11.13 8.12
CA THR A 15 -16.70 11.01 7.86
C THR A 15 -17.41 10.02 8.78
N GLY A 16 -16.67 9.06 9.35
CA GLY A 16 -17.24 7.91 10.06
C GLY A 16 -17.95 6.91 9.15
N GLN A 17 -17.92 7.11 7.84
CA GLN A 17 -18.53 6.26 6.82
C GLN A 17 -17.51 5.88 5.76
N PHE A 18 -17.69 4.74 5.10
CA PHE A 18 -16.88 4.35 3.95
C PHE A 18 -16.98 5.40 2.85
N THR A 19 -15.85 5.90 2.40
CA THR A 19 -15.76 6.95 1.38
C THR A 19 -14.74 6.56 0.32
N ILE A 20 -15.03 6.83 -0.94
CA ILE A 20 -14.09 6.63 -2.04
C ILE A 20 -13.66 8.00 -2.56
N TRP A 21 -12.37 8.27 -2.48
CA TRP A 21 -11.76 9.48 -3.00
C TRP A 21 -11.07 9.21 -4.34
N ARG A 22 -11.08 10.21 -5.22
CA ARG A 22 -10.19 10.30 -6.37
C ARG A 22 -9.20 11.43 -6.12
N LEU A 23 -7.92 11.14 -6.20
CA LEU A 23 -6.91 12.17 -5.96
C LEU A 23 -6.96 13.22 -7.06
N ALA A 24 -7.18 14.50 -6.69
CA ALA A 24 -7.39 15.58 -7.65
C ALA A 24 -6.18 15.82 -8.55
N ASP A 25 -4.97 15.77 -7.97
CA ASP A 25 -3.71 15.99 -8.69
C ASP A 25 -3.23 14.75 -9.47
N ASN A 26 -3.78 13.57 -9.16
CA ASN A 26 -3.47 12.33 -9.85
C ASN A 26 -4.72 11.43 -9.94
N PRO A 27 -5.61 11.66 -10.93
CA PRO A 27 -6.90 10.98 -11.01
C PRO A 27 -6.84 9.47 -11.28
N ASN A 28 -5.65 8.92 -11.53
CA ASN A 28 -5.42 7.48 -11.61
C ASN A 28 -5.34 6.81 -10.23
N ILE A 29 -5.31 7.58 -9.15
CA ILE A 29 -5.29 7.07 -7.78
C ILE A 29 -6.70 7.18 -7.18
N LEU A 30 -7.26 6.04 -6.79
CA LEU A 30 -8.48 5.92 -5.99
C LEU A 30 -8.10 5.55 -4.56
N ILE A 31 -8.69 6.21 -3.58
CA ILE A 31 -8.42 5.94 -2.16
C ILE A 31 -9.73 5.49 -1.50
N PHE A 32 -9.73 4.25 -1.01
CA PHE A 32 -10.82 3.66 -0.26
C PHE A 32 -10.59 3.90 1.22
N ASP A 33 -11.41 4.73 1.82
CA ASP A 33 -11.27 5.27 3.17
C ASP A 33 -12.26 4.58 4.12
N PHE A 34 -11.74 3.64 4.91
CA PHE A 34 -12.53 2.71 5.71
C PHE A 34 -12.73 3.20 7.14
N PRO A 35 -13.97 3.17 7.66
CA PRO A 35 -14.24 3.42 9.07
C PRO A 35 -13.95 2.20 9.97
N SER A 36 -13.68 1.02 9.40
CA SER A 36 -13.37 -0.23 10.09
C SER A 36 -12.15 -0.90 9.47
N LEU A 37 -11.16 -1.19 10.30
CA LEU A 37 -9.96 -1.95 9.91
C LEU A 37 -10.30 -3.40 9.52
N THR A 38 -11.31 -3.99 10.14
CA THR A 38 -11.77 -5.35 9.80
C THR A 38 -12.36 -5.40 8.40
N GLU A 39 -13.21 -4.44 8.04
CA GLU A 39 -13.78 -4.34 6.69
C GLU A 39 -12.69 -4.06 5.64
N GLN A 40 -11.76 -3.15 5.93
CA GLN A 40 -10.60 -2.90 5.11
C GLN A 40 -9.79 -4.18 4.87
N GLY A 41 -9.46 -4.89 5.95
CA GLY A 41 -8.70 -6.13 5.87
C GLY A 41 -9.41 -7.25 5.13
N ARG A 42 -10.73 -7.39 5.28
CA ARG A 42 -11.53 -8.38 4.53
C ARG A 42 -11.61 -8.04 3.03
N SER A 43 -11.49 -6.76 2.69
CA SER A 43 -11.47 -6.32 1.29
C SER A 43 -10.11 -6.54 0.61
N PHE A 44 -8.98 -6.37 1.33
CA PHE A 44 -7.67 -6.23 0.70
C PHE A 44 -6.60 -7.25 1.14
N ASN A 45 -6.64 -7.78 2.38
CA ASN A 45 -5.52 -8.55 2.92
C ASN A 45 -5.16 -9.80 2.10
N ARG A 46 -6.12 -10.53 1.52
CA ARG A 46 -5.82 -11.70 0.69
C ARG A 46 -5.18 -11.31 -0.65
N ILE A 47 -5.55 -10.15 -1.19
CA ILE A 47 -4.97 -9.59 -2.41
C ILE A 47 -3.52 -9.22 -2.14
N THR A 48 -3.27 -8.46 -1.08
CA THR A 48 -1.93 -8.05 -0.66
C THR A 48 -1.04 -9.25 -0.34
N GLN A 49 -1.56 -10.25 0.38
CA GLN A 49 -0.81 -11.48 0.62
C GLN A 49 -0.37 -12.15 -0.68
N LEU A 50 -1.26 -12.23 -1.67
CA LEU A 50 -0.93 -12.80 -2.98
C LEU A 50 0.16 -12.02 -3.72
N ILE A 51 0.18 -10.69 -3.59
CA ILE A 51 1.06 -9.82 -4.36
C ILE A 51 2.41 -9.66 -3.68
N GLU A 52 2.43 -9.36 -2.39
CA GLU A 52 3.62 -8.92 -1.66
C GLU A 52 4.30 -10.01 -0.83
N GLN A 53 3.52 -10.98 -0.35
CA GLN A 53 3.99 -11.98 0.63
C GLN A 53 3.96 -13.41 0.08
N PHE A 54 3.91 -13.56 -1.23
CA PHE A 54 3.82 -14.87 -1.86
C PHE A 54 5.20 -15.45 -2.16
N ASN A 55 5.58 -16.51 -1.45
CA ASN A 55 6.89 -17.16 -1.57
C ASN A 55 6.82 -18.56 -2.25
N GLU A 56 5.68 -18.97 -2.78
CA GLU A 56 5.53 -20.26 -3.45
C GLU A 56 5.74 -20.17 -4.97
N PRO A 57 6.15 -21.28 -5.65
CA PRO A 57 6.45 -21.26 -7.07
C PRO A 57 5.24 -20.98 -7.98
N TYR A 58 4.02 -21.21 -7.47
CA TYR A 58 2.79 -20.99 -8.22
C TYR A 58 1.84 -20.08 -7.44
N LYS A 59 1.52 -18.92 -8.02
CA LYS A 59 0.56 -18.00 -7.43
C LYS A 59 -0.83 -18.62 -7.38
N ARG A 60 -1.44 -18.60 -6.19
CA ARG A 60 -2.81 -19.01 -5.94
C ARG A 60 -3.42 -18.16 -4.83
N VAL A 61 -4.73 -18.01 -4.83
CA VAL A 61 -5.45 -17.34 -3.75
C VAL A 61 -5.67 -18.35 -2.60
N MET A 62 -5.37 -17.95 -1.38
CA MET A 62 -5.70 -18.76 -0.21
C MET A 62 -7.22 -18.81 0.01
N GLY A 63 -7.76 -19.99 0.33
CA GLY A 63 -9.13 -20.10 0.82
C GLY A 63 -9.29 -19.43 2.20
N ASN A 64 -10.54 -19.12 2.58
CA ASN A 64 -10.83 -18.37 3.82
C ASN A 64 -10.21 -18.99 5.08
N ALA A 65 -10.42 -20.31 5.25
CA ALA A 65 -9.88 -21.03 6.43
C ALA A 65 -8.35 -21.12 6.43
N GLU A 66 -7.75 -21.21 5.25
CA GLU A 66 -6.29 -21.21 5.08
C GLU A 66 -5.70 -19.85 5.41
N PHE A 67 -6.33 -18.75 4.93
CA PHE A 67 -5.87 -17.40 5.21
C PHE A 67 -5.97 -17.04 6.71
N VAL A 68 -7.03 -17.49 7.39
CA VAL A 68 -7.13 -17.33 8.85
C VAL A 68 -5.97 -18.03 9.55
N LYS A 69 -5.66 -19.28 9.19
CA LYS A 69 -4.49 -19.99 9.76
C LYS A 69 -3.17 -19.29 9.47
N TYR A 70 -3.02 -18.72 8.28
CA TYR A 70 -1.85 -17.95 7.90
C TYR A 70 -1.69 -16.71 8.77
N MET A 71 -2.76 -15.93 8.99
CA MET A 71 -2.75 -14.77 9.89
C MET A 71 -2.47 -15.17 11.34
N ASP A 72 -3.10 -16.24 11.84
CA ASP A 72 -2.92 -16.74 13.20
C ASP A 72 -1.46 -17.14 13.47
N ALA A 73 -0.80 -17.79 12.50
CA ALA A 73 0.61 -18.14 12.59
C ALA A 73 1.51 -16.90 12.76
N MET A 74 1.11 -15.75 12.21
CA MET A 74 1.79 -14.48 12.37
C MET A 74 1.25 -13.64 13.55
N ARG A 75 0.31 -14.18 14.34
CA ARG A 75 -0.40 -13.44 15.39
C ARG A 75 -1.07 -12.17 14.87
N ARG A 76 -1.68 -12.26 13.67
CA ARG A 76 -2.40 -11.19 13.01
C ARG A 76 -3.89 -11.50 12.92
N THR A 77 -4.68 -10.44 12.71
CA THR A 77 -6.11 -10.48 12.45
C THR A 77 -6.40 -9.69 11.19
N TYR A 78 -7.62 -9.70 10.68
CA TYR A 78 -8.01 -8.83 9.57
C TYR A 78 -7.70 -7.36 9.85
N ALA A 79 -7.88 -6.92 11.10
CA ALA A 79 -7.73 -5.52 11.49
C ALA A 79 -6.28 -5.05 11.72
N ASN A 80 -5.31 -5.96 11.76
CA ASN A 80 -3.91 -5.61 12.02
C ASN A 80 -2.91 -6.35 11.13
N PHE A 81 -3.38 -6.95 10.05
CA PHE A 81 -2.52 -7.60 9.05
C PHE A 81 -1.70 -6.54 8.29
N ALA A 82 -2.39 -5.54 7.76
CA ALA A 82 -1.82 -4.32 7.20
C ALA A 82 -2.75 -3.15 7.50
N PHE A 83 -2.22 -1.94 7.61
CA PHE A 83 -3.00 -0.73 7.89
C PHE A 83 -3.29 0.10 6.64
N GLY A 84 -2.56 -0.12 5.57
CA GLY A 84 -2.77 0.43 4.26
C GLY A 84 -2.55 -0.65 3.19
N HIS A 85 -3.01 -0.42 2.00
CA HIS A 85 -2.81 -1.31 0.86
C HIS A 85 -2.75 -0.48 -0.42
N ASP A 86 -1.95 -0.94 -1.37
CA ASP A 86 -1.85 -0.42 -2.72
C ASP A 86 -1.98 -1.57 -3.72
N VAL A 87 -2.93 -1.47 -4.64
CA VAL A 87 -3.23 -2.54 -5.59
C VAL A 87 -3.47 -1.97 -6.99
N LEU A 88 -2.72 -2.46 -7.97
CA LEU A 88 -2.91 -2.13 -9.38
C LEU A 88 -4.16 -2.81 -9.96
N ALA A 89 -4.76 -2.19 -10.96
CA ALA A 89 -5.86 -2.79 -11.73
C ALA A 89 -5.51 -4.19 -12.26
N SER A 90 -4.27 -4.41 -12.71
CA SER A 90 -3.78 -5.72 -13.18
C SER A 90 -3.68 -6.78 -12.07
N GLU A 91 -3.44 -6.36 -10.85
CA GLU A 91 -3.32 -7.25 -9.69
C GLU A 91 -4.69 -7.71 -9.19
N PHE A 92 -5.71 -6.84 -9.24
CA PHE A 92 -7.10 -7.26 -9.05
C PHE A 92 -7.51 -8.29 -10.10
N VAL A 93 -7.17 -8.06 -11.36
CA VAL A 93 -7.43 -9.03 -12.45
C VAL A 93 -6.76 -10.37 -12.17
N LEU A 94 -5.50 -10.36 -11.73
CA LEU A 94 -4.79 -11.57 -11.32
C LEU A 94 -5.51 -12.30 -10.19
N PHE A 95 -5.86 -11.57 -9.11
CA PHE A 95 -6.54 -12.13 -7.95
C PHE A 95 -7.88 -12.78 -8.32
N PHE A 96 -8.75 -12.08 -9.03
CA PHE A 96 -10.08 -12.60 -9.39
C PHE A 96 -9.99 -13.77 -10.37
N ASN A 97 -9.09 -13.74 -11.36
CA ASN A 97 -8.90 -14.87 -12.26
C ASN A 97 -8.35 -16.11 -11.55
N LEU A 98 -7.42 -15.95 -10.60
CA LEU A 98 -6.91 -17.07 -9.81
C LEU A 98 -7.98 -17.62 -8.87
N ALA A 99 -8.79 -16.76 -8.24
CA ALA A 99 -9.90 -17.20 -7.39
C ALA A 99 -10.94 -18.00 -8.20
N ASP A 100 -11.32 -17.52 -9.39
CA ASP A 100 -12.24 -18.22 -10.28
C ASP A 100 -11.67 -19.57 -10.77
N ARG A 101 -10.40 -19.59 -11.20
CA ARG A 101 -9.70 -20.80 -11.63
C ARG A 101 -9.75 -21.90 -10.56
N ASP A 102 -9.45 -21.50 -9.32
CA ASP A 102 -9.28 -22.43 -8.20
C ASP A 102 -10.58 -22.60 -7.39
N LYS A 103 -11.69 -21.97 -7.83
CA LYS A 103 -13.01 -21.99 -7.19
C LYS A 103 -12.94 -21.55 -5.72
N ILE A 104 -12.15 -20.51 -5.45
CA ILE A 104 -12.03 -19.91 -4.14
C ILE A 104 -13.21 -18.98 -3.89
N GLU A 105 -13.93 -19.20 -2.80
CA GLU A 105 -15.02 -18.33 -2.37
C GLU A 105 -14.46 -16.96 -1.95
N LEU A 106 -15.04 -15.90 -2.53
CA LEU A 106 -14.73 -14.52 -2.19
C LEU A 106 -15.52 -14.05 -0.97
N PHE A 107 -14.94 -13.14 -0.18
CA PHE A 107 -15.69 -12.43 0.85
C PHE A 107 -16.72 -11.48 0.21
N PRO A 108 -17.83 -11.17 0.90
CA PRO A 108 -18.76 -10.13 0.44
C PRO A 108 -18.07 -8.80 0.14
N GLU A 109 -17.06 -8.43 0.91
CA GLU A 109 -16.28 -7.20 0.74
C GLU A 109 -15.42 -7.24 -0.54
N GLU A 110 -14.84 -8.38 -0.88
CA GLU A 110 -14.09 -8.59 -2.13
C GLU A 110 -15.01 -8.60 -3.35
N ILE A 111 -16.23 -9.14 -3.20
CA ILE A 111 -17.26 -9.11 -4.24
C ILE A 111 -17.68 -7.65 -4.49
N ALA A 112 -17.94 -6.88 -3.44
CA ALA A 112 -18.31 -5.48 -3.56
C ALA A 112 -17.20 -4.64 -4.23
N LEU A 113 -15.93 -4.92 -3.88
CA LEU A 113 -14.77 -4.30 -4.50
C LEU A 113 -14.67 -4.64 -6.00
N ARG A 114 -14.82 -5.93 -6.36
CA ARG A 114 -14.83 -6.39 -7.76
C ARG A 114 -15.92 -5.69 -8.57
N ASP A 115 -17.14 -5.68 -8.04
CA ASP A 115 -18.31 -5.15 -8.73
C ASP A 115 -18.17 -3.62 -8.92
N PHE A 116 -17.63 -2.91 -7.93
CA PHE A 116 -17.28 -1.51 -8.06
C PHE A 116 -16.25 -1.27 -9.17
N LEU A 117 -15.17 -2.05 -9.22
CA LEU A 117 -14.13 -1.90 -10.26
C LEU A 117 -14.67 -2.15 -11.67
N ILE A 118 -15.63 -3.06 -11.82
CA ILE A 118 -16.33 -3.31 -13.08
C ILE A 118 -17.25 -2.12 -13.42
N GLU A 119 -18.04 -1.64 -12.47
CA GLU A 119 -18.93 -0.48 -12.66
C GLU A 119 -18.16 0.78 -13.07
N GLN A 120 -16.98 1.01 -12.48
CA GLN A 120 -16.14 2.15 -12.82
C GLN A 120 -15.33 1.94 -14.12
N GLY A 121 -15.47 0.79 -14.79
CA GLY A 121 -14.72 0.48 -16.00
C GLY A 121 -13.22 0.37 -15.80
N VAL A 122 -12.75 0.08 -14.59
CA VAL A 122 -11.33 -0.19 -14.29
C VAL A 122 -10.94 -1.57 -14.81
N ILE A 123 -11.81 -2.56 -14.56
CA ILE A 123 -11.69 -3.93 -15.07
C ILE A 123 -12.99 -4.33 -15.79
N ARG A 124 -12.94 -5.40 -16.57
CA ARG A 124 -14.12 -5.99 -17.21
C ARG A 124 -14.06 -7.50 -17.21
N ILE A 125 -15.20 -8.14 -17.44
CA ILE A 125 -15.26 -9.57 -17.77
C ILE A 125 -15.43 -9.70 -19.28
N TRP A 126 -14.55 -10.45 -19.91
CA TRP A 126 -14.63 -10.78 -21.33
C TRP A 126 -14.41 -12.27 -21.53
N ARG A 127 -15.40 -12.97 -22.10
CA ARG A 127 -15.39 -14.42 -22.31
C ARG A 127 -15.09 -15.22 -21.02
N GLY A 128 -15.64 -14.77 -19.89
CA GLY A 128 -15.47 -15.42 -18.59
C GLY A 128 -14.11 -15.15 -17.91
N ILE A 129 -13.32 -14.20 -18.41
CA ILE A 129 -12.01 -13.86 -17.85
C ILE A 129 -12.00 -12.37 -17.49
N TYR A 130 -11.48 -12.02 -16.31
CA TYR A 130 -11.25 -10.63 -15.93
C TYR A 130 -10.10 -10.05 -16.74
N GLN A 131 -10.27 -8.81 -17.20
CA GLN A 131 -9.29 -8.07 -17.97
C GLN A 131 -9.20 -6.64 -17.46
N THR A 132 -7.99 -6.08 -17.47
CA THR A 132 -7.74 -4.67 -17.19
C THR A 132 -8.26 -3.81 -18.35
N VAL A 133 -8.97 -2.74 -18.02
CA VAL A 133 -9.41 -1.70 -18.98
C VAL A 133 -8.58 -0.45 -18.79
N GLN A 134 -8.41 0.02 -17.55
CA GLN A 134 -7.60 1.18 -17.20
C GLN A 134 -6.35 0.71 -16.46
N GLY A 135 -5.30 0.37 -17.20
CA GLY A 135 -4.09 -0.30 -16.67
C GLY A 135 -3.23 0.53 -15.72
N ASN A 136 -3.42 1.84 -15.71
CA ASN A 136 -2.71 2.78 -14.86
C ASN A 136 -3.50 3.21 -13.61
N VAL A 137 -4.65 2.60 -13.34
CA VAL A 137 -5.40 2.86 -12.10
C VAL A 137 -4.80 2.07 -10.94
N VAL A 138 -4.59 2.76 -9.84
CA VAL A 138 -4.18 2.21 -8.54
C VAL A 138 -5.30 2.45 -7.54
N VAL A 139 -5.63 1.44 -6.77
CA VAL A 139 -6.54 1.56 -5.64
C VAL A 139 -5.74 1.44 -4.36
N LEU A 140 -5.81 2.48 -3.55
CA LEU A 140 -5.26 2.51 -2.21
C LEU A 140 -6.37 2.25 -1.20
N SER A 141 -6.06 1.60 -0.08
CA SER A 141 -6.98 1.54 1.05
C SER A 141 -6.34 2.10 2.31
N VAL A 142 -7.09 2.89 3.04
CA VAL A 142 -6.61 3.58 4.25
C VAL A 142 -7.67 3.55 5.35
N PRO A 143 -7.26 3.54 6.64
CA PRO A 143 -8.21 3.60 7.75
C PRO A 143 -8.53 5.05 8.11
N GLN A 144 -9.75 5.29 8.57
CA GLN A 144 -10.10 6.52 9.27
C GLN A 144 -9.55 6.54 10.71
N VAL A 145 -9.51 7.72 11.31
CA VAL A 145 -9.24 7.85 12.74
C VAL A 145 -10.32 7.08 13.51
N GLN A 146 -9.90 6.24 14.42
CA GLN A 146 -10.80 5.47 15.28
C GLN A 146 -10.21 5.23 16.66
N GLU A 147 -11.07 5.20 17.66
CA GLU A 147 -10.74 4.72 18.99
C GLU A 147 -10.57 3.19 18.99
N ARG A 148 -9.94 2.65 20.03
CA ARG A 148 -9.82 1.20 20.21
C ARG A 148 -11.19 0.54 20.28
N ARG A 149 -11.40 -0.47 19.46
CA ARG A 149 -12.57 -1.36 19.50
C ARG A 149 -12.14 -2.76 19.96
N GLU A 150 -13.08 -3.62 20.26
CA GLU A 150 -12.82 -4.95 20.83
C GLU A 150 -11.73 -5.73 20.05
N ASN A 151 -11.79 -5.71 18.72
CA ASN A 151 -10.87 -6.46 17.85
C ASN A 151 -10.08 -5.57 16.90
N GLU A 152 -10.12 -4.24 17.08
CA GLU A 152 -9.44 -3.28 16.21
C GLU A 152 -8.55 -2.34 17.03
N PRO A 153 -7.29 -2.14 16.64
CA PRO A 153 -6.42 -1.15 17.28
C PRO A 153 -6.92 0.29 17.01
N PRO A 154 -6.53 1.25 17.84
CA PRO A 154 -6.83 2.65 17.59
C PRO A 154 -5.97 3.16 16.43
N ILE A 155 -6.52 4.10 15.66
CA ILE A 155 -5.82 4.89 14.65
C ILE A 155 -5.98 6.36 15.02
N ASN A 156 -4.90 7.00 15.46
CA ASN A 156 -4.91 8.43 15.71
C ASN A 156 -4.62 9.23 14.41
N ALA A 157 -4.81 10.53 14.44
CA ALA A 157 -4.61 11.40 13.28
C ALA A 157 -3.18 11.34 12.71
N PHE A 158 -2.17 11.17 13.56
CA PHE A 158 -0.78 11.04 13.13
C PHE A 158 -0.52 9.74 12.38
N ALA A 159 -1.02 8.61 12.90
CA ALA A 159 -0.93 7.31 12.24
C ALA A 159 -1.67 7.31 10.90
N ARG A 160 -2.93 7.83 10.86
CA ARG A 160 -3.68 7.98 9.62
C ARG A 160 -2.89 8.77 8.58
N ARG A 161 -2.33 9.92 8.96
CA ARG A 161 -1.52 10.74 8.06
C ARG A 161 -0.33 9.95 7.51
N ALA A 162 0.41 9.25 8.37
CA ALA A 162 1.55 8.45 7.95
C ALA A 162 1.16 7.33 6.98
N ILE A 163 0.05 6.64 7.24
CA ILE A 163 -0.49 5.59 6.36
C ILE A 163 -0.88 6.18 5.00
N ILE A 164 -1.70 7.24 4.97
CA ILE A 164 -2.14 7.85 3.70
C ILE A 164 -0.94 8.29 2.86
N MET A 165 0.06 8.88 3.48
CA MET A 165 1.24 9.33 2.77
C MET A 165 2.08 8.19 2.21
N HIS A 166 2.23 7.11 2.97
CA HIS A 166 2.88 5.89 2.52
C HIS A 166 2.17 5.29 1.31
N GLU A 167 0.86 5.12 1.38
CA GLU A 167 0.07 4.55 0.28
C GLU A 167 0.04 5.46 -0.95
N VAL A 168 -0.09 6.78 -0.78
CA VAL A 168 -0.03 7.72 -1.92
C VAL A 168 1.34 7.69 -2.60
N ALA A 169 2.42 7.43 -1.85
CA ALA A 169 3.75 7.25 -2.44
C ALA A 169 3.80 6.03 -3.39
N HIS A 170 3.17 4.91 -3.01
CA HIS A 170 3.01 3.77 -3.92
C HIS A 170 2.18 4.15 -5.15
N GLY A 171 1.07 4.86 -4.96
CA GLY A 171 0.25 5.37 -6.05
C GLY A 171 1.04 6.22 -7.05
N GLU A 172 1.88 7.13 -6.56
CA GLU A 172 2.76 7.96 -7.39
C GLU A 172 3.81 7.11 -8.11
N PHE A 173 4.42 6.15 -7.44
CA PHE A 173 5.38 5.23 -8.04
C PHE A 173 4.78 4.48 -9.25
N TYR A 174 3.56 4.00 -9.13
CA TYR A 174 2.90 3.26 -10.21
C TYR A 174 2.40 4.15 -11.36
N THR A 175 2.04 5.39 -11.09
CA THR A 175 1.39 6.27 -12.07
C THR A 175 2.31 7.33 -12.67
N ASN A 176 3.47 7.60 -12.06
CA ASN A 176 4.47 8.55 -12.54
C ASN A 176 5.76 7.82 -12.95
N LYS A 177 5.86 7.52 -14.25
CA LYS A 177 7.03 6.79 -14.79
C LYS A 177 8.37 7.46 -14.47
N TYR A 178 8.45 8.79 -14.54
CA TYR A 178 9.70 9.51 -14.26
C TYR A 178 10.12 9.39 -12.81
N TYR A 179 9.16 9.41 -11.90
CA TYR A 179 9.39 9.17 -10.48
C TYR A 179 9.83 7.71 -10.21
N ALA A 180 9.15 6.75 -10.79
CA ALA A 180 9.51 5.34 -10.66
C ALA A 180 10.92 5.04 -11.20
N ASP A 181 11.26 5.57 -12.38
CA ASP A 181 12.60 5.42 -12.98
C ASP A 181 13.68 6.06 -12.08
N TYR A 182 13.36 7.20 -11.44
CA TYR A 182 14.25 7.80 -10.46
C TYR A 182 14.44 6.92 -9.22
N CYS A 183 13.38 6.36 -8.66
CA CYS A 183 13.45 5.45 -7.50
C CYS A 183 14.30 4.21 -7.82
N ARG A 184 14.12 3.59 -8.99
CA ARG A 184 14.94 2.45 -9.45
C ARG A 184 16.42 2.82 -9.56
N LYS A 185 16.72 3.99 -10.14
CA LYS A 185 18.08 4.51 -10.25
C LYS A 185 18.68 4.82 -8.87
N PHE A 186 17.90 5.40 -7.97
CA PHE A 186 18.32 5.66 -6.59
C PHE A 186 18.71 4.37 -5.88
N TRP A 187 17.85 3.36 -5.92
CA TRP A 187 18.11 2.03 -5.37
C TRP A 187 19.39 1.41 -5.93
N SER A 188 19.54 1.37 -7.27
CA SER A 188 20.63 0.64 -7.91
C SER A 188 21.98 1.39 -7.91
N SER A 189 21.97 2.74 -7.90
CA SER A 189 23.17 3.53 -8.18
C SER A 189 23.53 4.54 -7.08
N LYS A 190 22.61 4.84 -6.14
CA LYS A 190 22.84 5.80 -5.04
C LYS A 190 22.98 5.12 -3.69
N LEU A 191 22.19 4.08 -3.45
CA LEU A 191 22.35 3.26 -2.25
C LEU A 191 23.52 2.29 -2.42
N SER A 192 24.34 2.18 -1.37
CA SER A 192 25.37 1.14 -1.29
C SER A 192 24.73 -0.25 -1.16
N GLU A 193 25.52 -1.31 -1.39
CA GLU A 193 25.07 -2.69 -1.17
C GLU A 193 24.65 -2.92 0.29
N GLU A 194 25.39 -2.35 1.24
CA GLU A 194 25.09 -2.41 2.67
C GLU A 194 23.75 -1.74 2.98
N GLN A 195 23.51 -0.54 2.45
CA GLN A 195 22.25 0.18 2.65
C GLN A 195 21.05 -0.58 2.06
N ARG A 196 21.18 -1.16 0.86
CA ARG A 196 20.16 -2.07 0.31
C ARG A 196 19.95 -3.31 1.19
N GLY A 197 21.02 -3.83 1.79
CA GLY A 197 20.96 -4.91 2.77
C GLY A 197 20.14 -4.55 4.00
N HIS A 198 20.30 -3.34 4.53
CA HIS A 198 19.49 -2.82 5.64
C HIS A 198 18.00 -2.75 5.29
N PHE A 199 17.65 -2.22 4.10
CA PHE A 199 16.25 -2.21 3.64
C PHE A 199 15.69 -3.63 3.47
N LYS A 200 16.44 -4.55 2.86
CA LYS A 200 16.01 -5.96 2.72
C LYS A 200 15.77 -6.62 4.09
N HIS A 201 16.67 -6.40 5.05
CA HIS A 201 16.48 -6.91 6.40
C HIS A 201 15.26 -6.29 7.09
N PHE A 202 15.07 -4.97 6.99
CA PHE A 202 13.91 -4.27 7.52
C PHE A 202 12.60 -4.84 6.93
N LEU A 203 12.50 -4.98 5.62
CA LEU A 203 11.32 -5.50 4.93
C LEU A 203 11.05 -6.98 5.25
N SER A 204 12.10 -7.78 5.49
CA SER A 204 11.94 -9.18 5.89
C SER A 204 11.17 -9.34 7.21
N ASN A 205 11.26 -8.37 8.12
CA ASN A 205 10.53 -8.37 9.38
C ASN A 205 9.01 -8.18 9.19
N TYR A 206 8.58 -7.72 8.01
CA TYR A 206 7.18 -7.56 7.63
C TYR A 206 6.71 -8.62 6.63
N ASN A 207 7.51 -9.69 6.42
CA ASN A 207 7.24 -10.82 5.52
C ASN A 207 7.15 -10.45 4.03
N TYR A 208 7.72 -9.33 3.60
CA TYR A 208 7.80 -9.00 2.18
C TYR A 208 8.65 -10.02 1.41
N THR A 209 8.26 -10.27 0.16
CA THR A 209 9.01 -11.11 -0.78
C THR A 209 10.27 -10.39 -1.25
N LEU A 210 11.46 -10.90 -0.88
CA LEU A 210 12.73 -10.21 -1.09
C LEU A 210 13.39 -10.46 -2.46
N ASN A 211 12.83 -11.31 -3.29
CA ASN A 211 13.35 -11.64 -4.62
C ASN A 211 12.68 -10.84 -5.76
N VAL A 212 11.88 -9.84 -5.44
CA VAL A 212 11.21 -8.95 -6.40
C VAL A 212 11.77 -7.55 -6.21
N ASP A 213 12.77 -7.17 -7.01
CA ASP A 213 13.44 -5.87 -6.89
C ASP A 213 12.49 -4.69 -7.00
N GLU A 214 11.46 -4.77 -7.85
CA GLU A 214 10.46 -3.70 -8.01
C GLU A 214 9.69 -3.43 -6.72
N LEU A 215 9.30 -4.47 -5.99
CA LEU A 215 8.66 -4.35 -4.67
C LEU A 215 9.60 -3.67 -3.67
N LEU A 216 10.87 -4.09 -3.62
CA LEU A 216 11.85 -3.51 -2.71
C LEU A 216 12.10 -2.02 -2.99
N VAL A 217 12.14 -1.63 -4.26
CA VAL A 217 12.29 -0.22 -4.66
C VAL A 217 11.09 0.60 -4.26
N ASN A 218 9.89 0.07 -4.50
CA ASN A 218 8.63 0.75 -4.16
C ASN A 218 8.49 0.94 -2.65
N GLU A 219 8.75 -0.10 -1.86
CA GLU A 219 8.74 0.00 -0.40
C GLU A 219 9.83 0.95 0.13
N MET A 220 11.04 0.86 -0.39
CA MET A 220 12.15 1.74 0.03
C MET A 220 11.75 3.21 -0.09
N GLN A 221 11.18 3.63 -1.22
CA GLN A 221 10.82 5.03 -1.42
C GLN A 221 9.67 5.47 -0.49
N ALA A 222 8.65 4.61 -0.28
CA ALA A 222 7.53 4.90 0.58
C ALA A 222 7.96 5.03 2.05
N TYR A 223 8.77 4.12 2.56
CA TYR A 223 9.31 4.22 3.92
C TYR A 223 10.28 5.39 4.08
N LEU A 224 11.26 5.52 3.21
CA LEU A 224 12.29 6.55 3.32
C LEU A 224 11.72 7.96 3.28
N MET A 225 10.74 8.21 2.39
CA MET A 225 10.32 9.56 2.05
C MET A 225 8.98 9.98 2.67
N PHE A 226 8.10 9.02 2.96
CA PHE A 226 6.70 9.32 3.22
C PHE A 226 6.12 8.63 4.46
N THR A 227 6.95 7.94 5.25
CA THR A 227 6.52 7.30 6.49
C THR A 227 7.17 7.99 7.69
N PRO A 228 6.66 9.14 8.12
CA PRO A 228 7.28 9.94 9.19
C PRO A 228 7.04 9.35 10.59
N ASP A 229 6.34 8.24 10.72
CA ASP A 229 6.02 7.61 12.00
C ASP A 229 7.19 6.75 12.50
N PRO A 230 7.90 7.14 13.59
CA PRO A 230 8.97 6.34 14.17
C PRO A 230 8.55 4.95 14.65
N ALA A 231 7.25 4.76 14.94
CA ALA A 231 6.71 3.44 15.26
C ALA A 231 6.67 2.52 14.04
N SER A 232 6.61 3.07 12.83
CA SER A 232 6.61 2.32 11.57
C SER A 232 8.00 2.27 10.95
N PHE A 233 8.71 3.40 10.87
CA PHE A 233 10.03 3.50 10.26
C PHE A 233 10.94 4.47 11.02
N SER A 234 12.20 4.07 11.28
CA SER A 234 13.22 4.89 11.94
C SER A 234 14.62 4.37 11.64
N ALA A 235 15.64 5.17 11.92
CA ALA A 235 17.04 4.77 11.79
C ALA A 235 17.33 3.48 12.58
N ALA A 236 16.82 3.38 13.81
CA ALA A 236 16.98 2.20 14.65
C ALA A 236 16.33 0.96 14.04
N LYS A 237 15.13 1.09 13.44
CA LYS A 237 14.45 -0.02 12.77
C LYS A 237 15.14 -0.44 11.48
N LEU A 238 15.68 0.51 10.74
CA LEU A 238 16.47 0.23 9.53
C LEU A 238 17.85 -0.35 9.86
N GLY A 239 18.35 -0.17 11.10
CA GLY A 239 19.66 -0.64 11.53
C GLY A 239 20.81 0.29 11.10
N VAL A 240 20.55 1.58 10.97
CA VAL A 240 21.54 2.60 10.59
C VAL A 240 21.59 3.74 11.62
N SER A 241 22.59 4.61 11.51
CA SER A 241 22.61 5.84 12.32
C SER A 241 21.58 6.86 11.80
N GLN A 242 21.14 7.78 12.67
CA GLN A 242 20.26 8.87 12.25
C GLN A 242 20.91 9.74 11.16
N THR A 243 22.20 10.00 11.28
CA THR A 243 22.97 10.76 10.28
C THR A 243 22.96 10.07 8.92
N GLU A 244 23.04 8.76 8.89
CA GLU A 244 23.00 7.98 7.65
C GLU A 244 21.59 7.99 7.03
N LEU A 245 20.55 7.82 7.84
CA LEU A 245 19.17 7.93 7.36
C LEU A 245 18.91 9.34 6.78
N ASP A 246 19.33 10.40 7.50
CA ASP A 246 19.18 11.78 7.04
C ASP A 246 19.95 12.03 5.72
N SER A 247 21.13 11.44 5.57
CA SER A 247 21.92 11.54 4.33
C SER A 247 21.24 10.84 3.15
N MET A 248 20.67 9.65 3.34
CA MET A 248 19.89 8.95 2.32
C MET A 248 18.66 9.77 1.91
N HIS A 249 17.95 10.32 2.89
CA HIS A 249 16.80 11.18 2.65
C HIS A 249 17.16 12.41 1.83
N ASP A 250 18.21 13.15 2.22
CA ASP A 250 18.68 14.34 1.50
C ASP A 250 19.14 14.02 0.08
N ALA A 251 19.85 12.91 -0.10
CA ALA A 251 20.29 12.46 -1.41
C ALA A 251 19.11 12.14 -2.32
N PHE A 252 18.03 11.56 -1.78
CA PHE A 252 16.81 11.28 -2.53
C PHE A 252 16.09 12.58 -2.93
N VAL A 253 15.87 13.50 -1.98
CA VAL A 253 15.18 14.77 -2.22
C VAL A 253 15.90 15.61 -3.28
N ASN A 254 17.24 15.73 -3.19
CA ASN A 254 18.02 16.60 -4.06
C ASN A 254 18.05 16.15 -5.53
N GLY A 255 17.78 14.88 -5.82
CA GLY A 255 17.78 14.36 -7.20
C GLY A 255 16.41 14.06 -7.77
N ARG A 256 15.36 14.22 -6.99
CA ARG A 256 14.00 13.80 -7.32
C ARG A 256 13.38 14.66 -8.43
N PRO A 257 12.71 14.06 -9.43
CA PRO A 257 11.89 14.80 -10.37
C PRO A 257 10.66 15.41 -9.67
N PRO A 258 9.97 16.37 -10.29
CA PRO A 258 8.68 16.86 -9.81
C PRO A 258 7.70 15.70 -9.60
N THR A 259 6.98 15.72 -8.50
CA THR A 259 5.93 14.75 -8.15
C THR A 259 4.70 15.49 -7.65
N HIS A 260 3.54 14.84 -7.68
CA HIS A 260 2.30 15.33 -7.06
C HIS A 260 2.28 15.11 -5.54
N LEU A 261 3.31 14.45 -5.00
CA LEU A 261 3.40 14.15 -3.57
C LEU A 261 3.68 15.41 -2.76
N PRO A 262 2.88 15.70 -1.72
CA PRO A 262 3.16 16.77 -0.80
C PRO A 262 4.47 16.46 -0.06
N MET A 263 5.42 17.40 -0.13
CA MET A 263 6.68 17.28 0.60
C MET A 263 6.48 17.55 2.08
N PHE A 264 6.90 16.61 2.92
CA PHE A 264 7.09 16.90 4.33
C PHE A 264 8.48 17.50 4.54
N SER A 265 8.54 18.62 5.26
CA SER A 265 9.82 19.09 5.79
C SER A 265 10.29 18.14 6.90
N LYS A 266 11.61 17.98 7.06
CA LYS A 266 12.21 17.25 8.20
C LYS A 266 11.69 17.74 9.56
N GLU A 267 11.27 19.00 9.65
CA GLU A 267 10.68 19.61 10.84
C GLU A 267 9.28 19.09 11.16
N GLY A 268 8.51 18.66 10.14
CA GLY A 268 7.22 18.00 10.31
C GLY A 268 7.31 16.57 10.84
N ILE A 269 8.48 15.93 10.68
CA ILE A 269 8.75 14.56 11.17
C ILE A 269 9.16 14.57 12.66
N ARG A 270 9.68 15.72 13.16
CA ARG A 270 10.17 15.87 14.53
C ARG A 270 9.15 16.45 15.52
N LYS A 271 7.97 16.83 15.06
CA LYS A 271 6.85 17.32 15.87
C LYS A 271 5.72 16.29 15.93
#